data_d53cf185a699164194c824c0b5dca173
#
_entry.id   d53cf185a699164194c824c0b5dca173
#
_cell.length_a   1.000
_cell.length_b   1.000
_cell.length_c   1.000
_cell.angle_alpha   90.00
_cell.angle_beta   90.00
_cell.angle_gamma   90.00
#
_symmetry.space_group_name_H-M   'P 1'
#
loop_
_entity.id
_entity.type
_entity.pdbx_description
1 polymer ?
#
loop_
_entity_poly.entity_id
_entity_poly.type
_entity_poly.pdbx_seq_one_letter_code
_entity_poly.pdbx_strand_id
1 'polypeptide(L)'
;MQLITDIAHFHPSKESVLTIGTFDGIHVGHQRIIAQVVATAKAQGLTPTLLTFFPHPRMVLNPSSPIALIQTIEERAQLLESYGIEQLVIQPFSKEFAALSAEDYVRDLLVEKLKARVIIIGYDHRFGKNRTAGIEELKAFGEQYHFQVEEIPVQEVDSCSVSSTKIRHALTDGDIQTATHYLGYDFSLAGKVIHGQKLGRTLGYPTANLQVESPYKLIPKIGVYAVYSIIGGKKVYGMLSIGKNPTIEGKGESIEVYFFDFHADLYGQEIRLYFIDFIRDEVKFDSLEALKEQLRKDEISCRLLLVSGQRSADSSQ
;
A
#
# COMPACT_ATOMS: atom_id res chain seq x y z
N MET A 1 17.28 -2.53 -2.38
CA MET A 1 16.59 -3.83 -2.57
C MET A 1 16.61 -4.23 -4.04
N GLN A 2 16.81 -5.52 -4.35
CA GLN A 2 16.72 -6.05 -5.72
C GLN A 2 15.26 -6.39 -6.05
N LEU A 3 14.72 -5.79 -7.13
CA LEU A 3 13.41 -6.11 -7.67
C LEU A 3 13.55 -7.16 -8.78
N ILE A 4 12.92 -8.32 -8.62
CA ILE A 4 13.00 -9.45 -9.54
C ILE A 4 11.62 -9.66 -10.19
N THR A 5 11.51 -9.30 -11.46
CA THR A 5 10.28 -9.47 -12.29
C THR A 5 10.42 -10.60 -13.29
N ASP A 6 11.65 -11.01 -13.61
CA ASP A 6 11.96 -12.13 -14.50
C ASP A 6 12.57 -13.29 -13.68
N ILE A 7 11.68 -14.10 -13.13
CA ILE A 7 12.07 -15.27 -12.32
C ILE A 7 12.71 -16.36 -13.17
N ALA A 8 12.38 -16.46 -14.45
CA ALA A 8 12.94 -17.49 -15.33
C ALA A 8 14.46 -17.38 -15.44
N HIS A 9 14.98 -16.16 -15.52
CA HIS A 9 16.41 -15.87 -15.61
C HIS A 9 17.05 -15.46 -14.27
N PHE A 10 16.29 -15.50 -13.19
CA PHE A 10 16.83 -15.19 -11.88
C PHE A 10 17.64 -16.36 -11.30
N HIS A 11 18.87 -16.06 -10.88
CA HIS A 11 19.77 -17.01 -10.23
C HIS A 11 20.34 -16.38 -8.95
N PRO A 12 19.74 -16.66 -7.77
CA PRO A 12 20.22 -16.10 -6.52
C PRO A 12 21.62 -16.62 -6.17
N SER A 13 22.49 -15.71 -5.73
CA SER A 13 23.86 -16.03 -5.32
C SER A 13 23.92 -16.69 -3.95
N LYS A 14 22.91 -16.50 -3.12
CA LYS A 14 22.79 -17.06 -1.77
C LYS A 14 21.40 -17.70 -1.57
N GLU A 15 21.32 -18.59 -0.59
CA GLU A 15 20.05 -19.11 -0.10
C GLU A 15 19.24 -18.00 0.57
N SER A 16 17.92 -18.19 0.67
CA SER A 16 17.00 -17.17 1.17
C SER A 16 16.22 -17.61 2.42
N VAL A 17 15.89 -16.63 3.26
CA VAL A 17 14.73 -16.69 4.15
C VAL A 17 13.57 -16.04 3.40
N LEU A 18 12.57 -16.84 3.11
CA LEU A 18 11.47 -16.48 2.22
C LEU A 18 10.16 -16.30 2.98
N THR A 19 9.43 -15.24 2.67
CA THR A 19 8.00 -15.15 2.98
C THR A 19 7.18 -14.99 1.70
N ILE A 20 5.90 -15.41 1.75
CA ILE A 20 5.06 -15.52 0.56
C ILE A 20 3.69 -14.91 0.83
N GLY A 21 3.26 -14.00 -0.04
CA GLY A 21 1.94 -13.42 0.08
C GLY A 21 1.72 -12.20 -0.82
N THR A 22 0.51 -11.67 -0.83
CA THR A 22 0.20 -10.45 -1.57
C THR A 22 0.77 -9.20 -0.90
N PHE A 23 0.89 -9.20 0.41
CA PHE A 23 1.40 -8.10 1.23
C PHE A 23 0.82 -6.73 0.86
N ASP A 24 -0.42 -6.69 0.39
CA ASP A 24 -1.07 -5.44 0.01
C ASP A 24 -1.38 -4.60 1.25
N GLY A 25 -0.77 -3.42 1.31
CA GLY A 25 -0.85 -2.49 2.43
C GLY A 25 0.20 -2.70 3.52
N ILE A 26 1.03 -3.73 3.49
CA ILE A 26 2.07 -4.04 4.50
C ILE A 26 1.67 -3.62 5.92
N HIS A 27 0.45 -4.02 6.33
CA HIS A 27 -0.14 -3.68 7.62
C HIS A 27 0.66 -4.26 8.81
N VAL A 28 0.34 -3.85 10.02
CA VAL A 28 1.10 -4.24 11.24
C VAL A 28 1.30 -5.75 11.40
N GLY A 29 0.34 -6.58 10.97
CA GLY A 29 0.52 -8.04 10.92
C GLY A 29 1.58 -8.48 9.90
N HIS A 30 1.61 -7.89 8.71
CA HIS A 30 2.65 -8.15 7.71
C HIS A 30 4.03 -7.69 8.20
N GLN A 31 4.11 -6.54 8.88
CA GLN A 31 5.37 -6.00 9.41
C GLN A 31 6.03 -6.96 10.40
N ARG A 32 5.25 -7.69 11.21
CA ARG A 32 5.78 -8.71 12.12
C ARG A 32 6.41 -9.88 11.37
N ILE A 33 5.75 -10.37 10.32
CA ILE A 33 6.29 -11.42 9.45
C ILE A 33 7.61 -10.96 8.83
N ILE A 34 7.63 -9.74 8.29
CA ILE A 34 8.82 -9.15 7.67
C ILE A 34 9.96 -9.02 8.68
N ALA A 35 9.68 -8.55 9.90
CA ALA A 35 10.68 -8.42 10.95
C ALA A 35 11.32 -9.77 11.29
N GLN A 36 10.52 -10.85 11.40
CA GLN A 36 11.03 -12.21 11.63
C GLN A 36 11.89 -12.69 10.46
N VAL A 37 11.46 -12.47 9.21
CA VAL A 37 12.24 -12.83 8.01
C VAL A 37 13.61 -12.15 8.04
N VAL A 38 13.65 -10.85 8.31
CA VAL A 38 14.90 -10.08 8.35
C VAL A 38 15.80 -10.53 9.51
N ALA A 39 15.21 -10.78 10.69
CA ALA A 39 15.96 -11.24 11.86
C ALA A 39 16.58 -12.64 11.63
N THR A 40 15.80 -13.59 11.10
CA THR A 40 16.25 -14.95 10.78
C THR A 40 17.31 -14.93 9.69
N ALA A 41 17.11 -14.14 8.64
CA ALA A 41 18.10 -14.00 7.55
C ALA A 41 19.43 -13.46 8.07
N LYS A 42 19.41 -12.42 8.90
CA LYS A 42 20.61 -11.85 9.51
C LYS A 42 21.34 -12.87 10.41
N ALA A 43 20.60 -13.62 11.22
CA ALA A 43 21.18 -14.62 12.13
C ALA A 43 21.86 -15.78 11.38
N GLN A 44 21.33 -16.17 10.21
CA GLN A 44 21.82 -17.30 9.44
C GLN A 44 22.70 -16.90 8.23
N GLY A 45 22.93 -15.61 7.98
CA GLY A 45 23.70 -15.13 6.84
C GLY A 45 23.03 -15.35 5.49
N LEU A 46 21.69 -15.45 5.48
CA LEU A 46 20.82 -15.69 4.32
C LEU A 46 20.26 -14.36 3.78
N THR A 47 19.62 -14.40 2.60
CA THR A 47 19.01 -13.22 1.99
C THR A 47 17.54 -13.09 2.37
N PRO A 48 17.10 -12.00 3.02
CA PRO A 48 15.68 -11.77 3.34
C PRO A 48 14.90 -11.47 2.05
N THR A 49 14.01 -12.39 1.68
CA THR A 49 13.32 -12.41 0.38
C THR A 49 11.80 -12.44 0.60
N LEU A 50 11.06 -11.65 -0.19
CA LEU A 50 9.61 -11.68 -0.22
C LEU A 50 9.14 -12.07 -1.63
N LEU A 51 8.31 -13.10 -1.73
CA LEU A 51 7.62 -13.50 -2.94
C LEU A 51 6.20 -12.93 -2.92
N THR A 52 5.89 -12.08 -3.90
CA THR A 52 4.54 -11.54 -4.12
C THR A 52 4.05 -11.85 -5.53
N PHE A 53 2.77 -11.56 -5.76
CA PHE A 53 2.09 -11.89 -7.01
C PHE A 53 1.53 -10.62 -7.67
N PHE A 54 1.77 -10.48 -8.98
CA PHE A 54 1.12 -9.44 -9.77
C PHE A 54 0.85 -9.93 -11.19
N PRO A 55 -0.38 -9.71 -11.76
CA PRO A 55 -1.55 -9.10 -11.11
C PRO A 55 -1.95 -9.80 -9.81
N HIS A 56 -2.67 -9.08 -8.93
CA HIS A 56 -3.17 -9.67 -7.69
C HIS A 56 -4.06 -10.89 -7.99
N PRO A 57 -3.93 -12.02 -7.26
CA PRO A 57 -4.68 -13.25 -7.55
C PRO A 57 -6.19 -13.06 -7.77
N ARG A 58 -6.84 -12.18 -7.00
CA ARG A 58 -8.27 -11.86 -7.19
C ARG A 58 -8.58 -11.19 -8.52
N MET A 59 -7.67 -10.41 -9.09
CA MET A 59 -7.88 -9.77 -10.41
C MET A 59 -7.95 -10.81 -11.52
N VAL A 60 -7.20 -11.91 -11.38
CA VAL A 60 -7.14 -12.98 -12.38
C VAL A 60 -8.23 -14.02 -12.18
N LEU A 61 -8.46 -14.43 -10.93
CA LEU A 61 -9.40 -15.50 -10.60
C LEU A 61 -10.85 -15.01 -10.51
N ASN A 62 -11.06 -13.73 -10.20
CA ASN A 62 -12.39 -13.14 -10.06
C ASN A 62 -12.49 -11.78 -10.78
N PRO A 63 -12.34 -11.74 -12.12
CA PRO A 63 -12.30 -10.49 -12.88
C PRO A 63 -13.62 -9.71 -12.87
N SER A 64 -14.74 -10.36 -12.55
CA SER A 64 -16.03 -9.70 -12.40
C SER A 64 -16.19 -8.89 -11.09
N SER A 65 -15.26 -9.07 -10.13
CA SER A 65 -15.21 -8.30 -8.88
C SER A 65 -13.81 -7.71 -8.69
N PRO A 66 -13.49 -6.62 -9.41
CA PRO A 66 -12.17 -6.03 -9.37
C PRO A 66 -11.83 -5.56 -7.95
N ILE A 67 -10.58 -5.77 -7.56
CA ILE A 67 -10.05 -5.31 -6.28
C ILE A 67 -9.18 -4.08 -6.50
N ALA A 68 -9.43 -3.01 -5.76
CA ALA A 68 -8.50 -1.89 -5.65
C ALA A 68 -7.42 -2.23 -4.62
N LEU A 69 -6.16 -1.98 -4.96
CA LEU A 69 -5.01 -2.27 -4.10
C LEU A 69 -4.66 -1.06 -3.24
N ILE A 70 -4.31 -1.33 -1.99
CA ILE A 70 -3.89 -0.31 -1.02
C ILE A 70 -2.59 0.35 -1.48
N GLN A 71 -1.69 -0.45 -2.09
CA GLN A 71 -0.39 0.01 -2.59
C GLN A 71 -0.15 -0.45 -4.02
N THR A 72 0.52 0.39 -4.81
CA THR A 72 1.13 -0.07 -6.06
C THR A 72 2.34 -0.99 -5.76
N ILE A 73 2.86 -1.67 -6.77
CA ILE A 73 4.07 -2.51 -6.60
C ILE A 73 5.27 -1.66 -6.21
N GLU A 74 5.40 -0.47 -6.79
CA GLU A 74 6.48 0.48 -6.52
C GLU A 74 6.42 1.01 -5.09
N GLU A 75 5.22 1.42 -4.62
CA GLU A 75 5.00 1.84 -3.22
C GLU A 75 5.33 0.72 -2.24
N ARG A 76 4.91 -0.51 -2.57
CA ARG A 76 5.20 -1.70 -1.77
C ARG A 76 6.70 -2.01 -1.72
N ALA A 77 7.38 -1.92 -2.86
CA ALA A 77 8.82 -2.12 -2.95
C ALA A 77 9.59 -1.14 -2.07
N GLN A 78 9.27 0.16 -2.15
CA GLN A 78 9.91 1.19 -1.32
C GLN A 78 9.73 0.92 0.17
N LEU A 79 8.53 0.53 0.58
CA LEU A 79 8.25 0.25 1.99
C LEU A 79 8.95 -1.03 2.47
N LEU A 80 8.96 -2.09 1.68
CA LEU A 80 9.66 -3.34 2.01
C LEU A 80 11.18 -3.14 2.16
N GLU A 81 11.77 -2.31 1.30
CA GLU A 81 13.17 -1.93 1.40
C GLU A 81 13.47 -1.25 2.74
N SER A 82 12.61 -0.34 3.18
CA SER A 82 12.76 0.34 4.48
C SER A 82 12.66 -0.60 5.68
N TYR A 83 11.97 -1.73 5.53
CA TYR A 83 11.88 -2.79 6.55
C TYR A 83 13.02 -3.82 6.45
N GLY A 84 13.95 -3.67 5.52
CA GLY A 84 15.14 -4.51 5.43
C GLY A 84 14.99 -5.75 4.53
N ILE A 85 13.96 -5.86 3.71
CA ILE A 85 13.89 -6.86 2.64
C ILE A 85 14.95 -6.51 1.58
N GLU A 86 15.76 -7.49 1.20
CA GLU A 86 16.81 -7.31 0.19
C GLU A 86 16.37 -7.76 -1.21
N GLN A 87 15.43 -8.70 -1.30
CA GLN A 87 14.90 -9.20 -2.57
C GLN A 87 13.37 -9.21 -2.55
N LEU A 88 12.77 -8.53 -3.54
CA LEU A 88 11.33 -8.60 -3.82
C LEU A 88 11.13 -9.32 -5.14
N VAL A 89 10.56 -10.52 -5.07
CA VAL A 89 10.25 -11.35 -6.22
C VAL A 89 8.78 -11.15 -6.59
N ILE A 90 8.52 -10.71 -7.82
CA ILE A 90 7.16 -10.53 -8.34
C ILE A 90 6.86 -11.66 -9.32
N GLN A 91 6.14 -12.66 -8.85
CA GLN A 91 5.67 -13.75 -9.69
C GLN A 91 4.46 -13.31 -10.51
N PRO A 92 4.52 -13.36 -11.85
CA PRO A 92 3.34 -13.19 -12.67
C PRO A 92 2.27 -14.21 -12.29
N PHE A 93 1.08 -13.70 -11.86
CA PHE A 93 -0.01 -14.57 -11.48
C PHE A 93 -0.94 -14.76 -12.68
N SER A 94 -1.08 -16.00 -13.14
CA SER A 94 -1.96 -16.41 -14.23
C SER A 94 -2.84 -17.58 -13.81
N LYS A 95 -3.80 -17.96 -14.67
CA LYS A 95 -4.63 -19.15 -14.44
C LYS A 95 -3.80 -20.43 -14.50
N GLU A 96 -2.78 -20.47 -15.37
CA GLU A 96 -1.83 -21.56 -15.49
C GLU A 96 -1.00 -21.70 -14.23
N PHE A 97 -0.47 -20.59 -13.70
CA PHE A 97 0.26 -20.57 -12.43
C PHE A 97 -0.64 -21.04 -11.27
N ALA A 98 -1.89 -20.59 -11.22
CA ALA A 98 -2.86 -21.00 -10.18
C ALA A 98 -3.26 -22.49 -10.28
N ALA A 99 -3.01 -23.15 -11.41
CA ALA A 99 -3.27 -24.56 -11.64
C ALA A 99 -2.10 -25.48 -11.27
N LEU A 100 -0.94 -24.94 -10.88
CA LEU A 100 0.22 -25.73 -10.44
C LEU A 100 -0.14 -26.59 -9.25
N SER A 101 0.40 -27.81 -9.22
CA SER A 101 0.35 -28.65 -8.03
C SER A 101 1.10 -28.00 -6.86
N ALA A 102 0.77 -28.38 -5.63
CA ALA A 102 1.52 -27.89 -4.48
C ALA A 102 3.00 -28.28 -4.54
N GLU A 103 3.28 -29.49 -5.01
CA GLU A 103 4.64 -30.02 -5.16
C GLU A 103 5.44 -29.26 -6.22
N ASP A 104 4.91 -29.08 -7.45
CA ASP A 104 5.60 -28.33 -8.50
C ASP A 104 5.87 -26.87 -8.08
N TYR A 105 4.90 -26.25 -7.41
CA TYR A 105 5.06 -24.90 -6.85
C TYR A 105 6.23 -24.84 -5.85
N VAL A 106 6.31 -25.79 -4.94
CA VAL A 106 7.39 -25.83 -3.92
C VAL A 106 8.73 -26.17 -4.56
N ARG A 107 8.79 -27.29 -5.31
CA ARG A 107 10.03 -27.77 -5.91
C ARG A 107 10.62 -26.73 -6.89
N ASP A 108 9.84 -26.35 -7.91
CA ASP A 108 10.38 -25.61 -9.03
C ASP A 108 10.59 -24.12 -8.68
N LEU A 109 9.68 -23.51 -7.90
CA LEU A 109 9.75 -22.09 -7.58
C LEU A 109 10.50 -21.83 -6.28
N LEU A 110 10.05 -22.43 -5.15
CA LEU A 110 10.61 -22.05 -3.85
C LEU A 110 12.01 -22.62 -3.65
N VAL A 111 12.22 -23.89 -4.04
CA VAL A 111 13.50 -24.57 -3.84
C VAL A 111 14.49 -24.28 -4.96
N GLU A 112 14.13 -24.61 -6.20
CA GLU A 112 15.09 -24.51 -7.32
C GLU A 112 15.37 -23.05 -7.72
N LYS A 113 14.32 -22.23 -7.87
CA LYS A 113 14.48 -20.85 -8.35
C LYS A 113 14.87 -19.88 -7.24
N LEU A 114 14.22 -19.96 -6.07
CA LEU A 114 14.44 -18.99 -5.00
C LEU A 114 15.41 -19.45 -3.93
N LYS A 115 15.90 -20.70 -4.01
CA LYS A 115 16.82 -21.33 -3.04
C LYS A 115 16.37 -21.11 -1.60
N ALA A 116 15.08 -21.34 -1.33
CA ALA A 116 14.51 -21.18 -0.01
C ALA A 116 15.16 -22.15 0.99
N ARG A 117 15.82 -21.62 2.02
CA ARG A 117 16.38 -22.38 3.13
C ARG A 117 15.49 -22.37 4.35
N VAL A 118 14.82 -21.24 4.58
CA VAL A 118 13.79 -21.06 5.61
C VAL A 118 12.59 -20.37 4.97
N ILE A 119 11.39 -20.88 5.22
CA ILE A 119 10.13 -20.27 4.77
C ILE A 119 9.34 -19.84 6.01
N ILE A 120 9.05 -18.55 6.12
CA ILE A 120 8.28 -17.97 7.22
C ILE A 120 6.93 -17.51 6.70
N ILE A 121 5.85 -18.06 7.24
CA ILE A 121 4.47 -17.80 6.79
C ILE A 121 3.52 -17.55 7.95
N GLY A 122 2.44 -16.83 7.70
CA GLY A 122 1.33 -16.75 8.64
C GLY A 122 0.46 -18.02 8.64
N TYR A 123 -0.28 -18.21 9.69
CA TYR A 123 -1.13 -19.38 9.94
C TYR A 123 -2.19 -19.67 8.86
N ASP A 124 -2.64 -18.65 8.14
CA ASP A 124 -3.70 -18.74 7.11
C ASP A 124 -3.15 -18.96 5.69
N HIS A 125 -1.84 -19.19 5.57
CA HIS A 125 -1.21 -19.37 4.27
C HIS A 125 -1.71 -20.64 3.57
N ARG A 126 -2.17 -20.47 2.30
CA ARG A 126 -2.63 -21.54 1.45
C ARG A 126 -2.05 -21.43 0.06
N PHE A 127 -1.63 -22.54 -0.54
CA PHE A 127 -0.99 -22.59 -1.84
C PHE A 127 -1.41 -23.81 -2.67
N GLY A 128 -0.86 -23.91 -3.88
CA GLY A 128 -1.19 -24.96 -4.84
C GLY A 128 -2.59 -24.82 -5.45
N LYS A 129 -2.90 -25.72 -6.35
CA LYS A 129 -4.19 -25.75 -7.07
C LYS A 129 -5.37 -25.71 -6.09
N ASN A 130 -6.29 -24.78 -6.32
CA ASN A 130 -7.46 -24.55 -5.47
C ASN A 130 -7.14 -24.23 -3.99
N ARG A 131 -5.90 -23.83 -3.67
CA ARG A 131 -5.45 -23.55 -2.30
C ARG A 131 -5.63 -24.72 -1.33
N THR A 132 -5.42 -25.93 -1.80
CA THR A 132 -5.63 -27.17 -1.02
C THR A 132 -4.51 -27.45 -0.04
N ALA A 133 -3.28 -26.99 -0.30
CA ALA A 133 -2.14 -27.17 0.59
C ALA A 133 -2.06 -26.03 1.62
N GLY A 134 -1.65 -26.39 2.83
CA GLY A 134 -1.42 -25.47 3.95
C GLY A 134 -0.06 -25.68 4.58
N ILE A 135 0.05 -25.35 5.88
CA ILE A 135 1.31 -25.39 6.61
C ILE A 135 1.84 -26.81 6.81
N GLU A 136 0.96 -27.78 7.05
CA GLU A 136 1.39 -29.17 7.29
C GLU A 136 1.97 -29.80 6.02
N GLU A 137 1.35 -29.55 4.85
CA GLU A 137 1.92 -29.94 3.57
C GLU A 137 3.24 -29.24 3.29
N LEU A 138 3.36 -27.95 3.64
CA LEU A 138 4.62 -27.22 3.47
C LEU A 138 5.74 -27.76 4.36
N LYS A 139 5.44 -28.16 5.61
CA LYS A 139 6.39 -28.82 6.52
C LYS A 139 6.85 -30.17 5.95
N ALA A 140 5.92 -30.98 5.43
CA ALA A 140 6.26 -32.25 4.77
C ALA A 140 7.19 -32.05 3.55
N PHE A 141 6.92 -31.03 2.72
CA PHE A 141 7.83 -30.64 1.65
C PHE A 141 9.18 -30.12 2.19
N GLY A 142 9.18 -29.43 3.34
CA GLY A 142 10.40 -29.00 4.03
C GLY A 142 11.33 -30.16 4.37
N GLU A 143 10.78 -31.26 4.87
CA GLU A 143 11.53 -32.51 5.13
C GLU A 143 12.05 -33.12 3.81
N GLN A 144 11.22 -33.19 2.77
CA GLN A 144 11.55 -33.76 1.47
C GLN A 144 12.64 -32.98 0.73
N TYR A 145 12.54 -31.63 0.74
CA TYR A 145 13.41 -30.73 -0.03
C TYR A 145 14.45 -29.98 0.82
N HIS A 146 14.57 -30.31 2.12
CA HIS A 146 15.59 -29.82 3.04
C HIS A 146 15.55 -28.31 3.30
N PHE A 147 14.35 -27.73 3.51
CA PHE A 147 14.15 -26.37 4.01
C PHE A 147 13.34 -26.36 5.31
N GLN A 148 13.53 -25.34 6.12
CA GLN A 148 12.79 -25.16 7.37
C GLN A 148 11.51 -24.35 7.15
N VAL A 149 10.46 -24.65 7.93
CA VAL A 149 9.20 -23.91 7.91
C VAL A 149 8.94 -23.34 9.30
N GLU A 150 8.82 -22.02 9.39
CA GLU A 150 8.44 -21.32 10.61
C GLU A 150 7.03 -20.72 10.41
N GLU A 151 6.15 -21.00 11.37
CA GLU A 151 4.81 -20.44 11.40
C GLU A 151 4.74 -19.30 12.41
N ILE A 152 4.21 -18.16 11.98
CA ILE A 152 3.88 -17.08 12.91
C ILE A 152 2.46 -17.31 13.42
N PRO A 153 2.29 -17.55 14.73
CA PRO A 153 1.00 -17.90 15.30
C PRO A 153 -0.01 -16.75 15.24
N VAL A 154 -1.30 -17.11 15.21
CA VAL A 154 -2.44 -16.18 15.18
C VAL A 154 -2.31 -15.06 16.22
N GLN A 155 -1.90 -15.38 17.43
CA GLN A 155 -1.79 -14.42 18.55
C GLN A 155 -0.78 -13.30 18.27
N GLU A 156 0.23 -13.55 17.44
CA GLU A 156 1.21 -12.54 17.05
C GLU A 156 0.75 -11.72 15.83
N VAL A 157 -0.01 -12.34 14.92
CA VAL A 157 -0.57 -11.67 13.73
C VAL A 157 -1.88 -10.95 14.07
N ASP A 158 -2.75 -11.59 14.87
CA ASP A 158 -4.12 -11.13 15.18
C ASP A 158 -4.23 -10.27 16.45
N SER A 159 -3.15 -9.97 17.16
CA SER A 159 -3.24 -9.06 18.31
C SER A 159 -3.92 -7.72 17.96
N CYS A 160 -4.07 -7.40 16.67
CA CYS A 160 -4.78 -6.24 16.14
C CYS A 160 -5.98 -6.60 15.25
N SER A 161 -6.31 -7.92 15.04
CA SER A 161 -7.42 -8.33 14.14
C SER A 161 -7.44 -7.58 12.79
N VAL A 162 -6.24 -7.31 12.22
CA VAL A 162 -6.05 -6.50 11.01
C VAL A 162 -6.06 -7.36 9.75
N SER A 163 -6.61 -6.83 8.65
CA SER A 163 -6.47 -7.41 7.32
C SER A 163 -6.53 -6.33 6.23
N SER A 164 -5.95 -6.59 5.06
CA SER A 164 -6.07 -5.68 3.91
C SER A 164 -7.53 -5.39 3.54
N THR A 165 -8.46 -6.32 3.79
CA THR A 165 -9.90 -6.11 3.57
C THR A 165 -10.46 -5.05 4.51
N LYS A 166 -10.15 -5.10 5.81
CA LYS A 166 -10.58 -4.09 6.78
C LYS A 166 -10.02 -2.71 6.46
N ILE A 167 -8.75 -2.65 6.04
CA ILE A 167 -8.11 -1.39 5.63
C ILE A 167 -8.81 -0.80 4.40
N ARG A 168 -9.13 -1.63 3.38
CA ARG A 168 -9.89 -1.14 2.23
C ARG A 168 -11.24 -0.56 2.63
N HIS A 169 -11.98 -1.25 3.50
CA HIS A 169 -13.26 -0.73 4.02
C HIS A 169 -13.07 0.59 4.74
N ALA A 170 -12.11 0.69 5.66
CA ALA A 170 -11.83 1.95 6.36
C ALA A 170 -11.54 3.10 5.39
N LEU A 171 -10.69 2.88 4.37
CA LEU A 171 -10.38 3.88 3.35
C LEU A 171 -11.59 4.26 2.49
N THR A 172 -12.42 3.28 2.09
CA THR A 172 -13.64 3.54 1.29
C THR A 172 -14.76 4.18 2.09
N ASP A 173 -14.74 4.04 3.41
CA ASP A 173 -15.69 4.68 4.33
C ASP A 173 -15.19 6.06 4.81
N GLY A 174 -13.93 6.42 4.51
CA GLY A 174 -13.31 7.67 4.93
C GLY A 174 -12.71 7.63 6.34
N ASP A 175 -12.67 6.46 6.97
CA ASP A 175 -12.06 6.27 8.30
C ASP A 175 -10.54 6.14 8.19
N ILE A 176 -9.88 7.28 8.00
CA ILE A 176 -8.42 7.38 7.83
C ILE A 176 -7.70 6.96 9.10
N GLN A 177 -8.24 7.28 10.28
CA GLN A 177 -7.63 6.96 11.56
C GLN A 177 -7.53 5.44 11.78
N THR A 178 -8.61 4.70 11.53
CA THR A 178 -8.59 3.23 11.58
C THR A 178 -7.64 2.64 10.53
N ALA A 179 -7.65 3.19 9.31
CA ALA A 179 -6.73 2.74 8.26
C ALA A 179 -5.26 2.94 8.68
N THR A 180 -4.89 4.12 9.19
CA THR A 180 -3.55 4.46 9.71
C THR A 180 -3.16 3.53 10.88
N HIS A 181 -4.08 3.31 11.82
CA HIS A 181 -3.84 2.39 12.94
C HIS A 181 -3.52 0.97 12.47
N TYR A 182 -4.27 0.45 11.50
CA TYR A 182 -4.04 -0.88 10.94
C TYR A 182 -2.79 -0.97 10.06
N LEU A 183 -2.49 0.09 9.30
CA LEU A 183 -1.29 0.17 8.48
C LEU A 183 -0.02 0.33 9.34
N GLY A 184 -0.10 1.07 10.45
CA GLY A 184 1.07 1.49 11.24
C GLY A 184 1.86 2.63 10.58
N TYR A 185 1.31 3.23 9.52
CA TYR A 185 1.85 4.39 8.80
C TYR A 185 0.72 5.13 8.07
N ASP A 186 0.95 6.39 7.66
CA ASP A 186 -0.06 7.19 6.96
C ASP A 186 -0.32 6.65 5.56
N PHE A 187 -1.60 6.39 5.23
CA PHE A 187 -1.99 6.05 3.87
C PHE A 187 -1.60 7.17 2.91
N SER A 188 -1.20 6.83 1.69
CA SER A 188 -0.77 7.83 0.71
C SER A 188 -1.22 7.54 -0.71
N LEU A 189 -1.34 8.62 -1.50
CA LEU A 189 -1.48 8.60 -2.94
C LEU A 189 -0.28 9.30 -3.58
N ALA A 190 0.40 8.60 -4.48
CA ALA A 190 1.42 9.19 -5.33
C ALA A 190 0.88 9.45 -6.73
N GLY A 191 1.31 10.53 -7.36
CA GLY A 191 0.92 10.86 -8.71
C GLY A 191 1.61 12.11 -9.26
N LYS A 192 1.36 12.35 -10.53
CA LYS A 192 1.91 13.52 -11.25
C LYS A 192 0.97 14.70 -11.12
N VAL A 193 1.52 15.88 -10.87
CA VAL A 193 0.74 17.12 -10.87
C VAL A 193 0.45 17.56 -12.31
N ILE A 194 -0.82 17.64 -12.65
CA ILE A 194 -1.32 18.04 -13.97
C ILE A 194 -2.09 19.36 -13.92
N HIS A 195 -2.33 19.94 -15.10
CA HIS A 195 -3.19 21.12 -15.21
C HIS A 195 -4.66 20.74 -15.00
N GLY A 196 -5.35 21.46 -14.10
CA GLY A 196 -6.79 21.38 -13.89
C GLY A 196 -7.52 22.61 -14.47
N GLN A 197 -8.79 22.77 -14.09
CA GLN A 197 -9.66 23.87 -14.54
C GLN A 197 -9.30 25.24 -13.96
N LYS A 198 -8.38 25.32 -12.98
CA LYS A 198 -7.89 26.55 -12.33
C LYS A 198 -8.97 27.37 -11.60
N LEU A 199 -10.16 26.80 -11.32
CA LEU A 199 -11.24 27.50 -10.64
C LEU A 199 -10.84 27.94 -9.22
N GLY A 200 -10.13 27.10 -8.48
CA GLY A 200 -9.64 27.42 -7.14
C GLY A 200 -8.79 28.68 -7.07
N ARG A 201 -8.02 28.99 -8.14
CA ARG A 201 -7.20 30.20 -8.21
C ARG A 201 -8.04 31.48 -8.12
N THR A 202 -9.24 31.51 -8.76
CA THR A 202 -10.14 32.69 -8.73
C THR A 202 -10.79 32.90 -7.37
N LEU A 203 -10.85 31.81 -6.56
CA LEU A 203 -11.40 31.84 -5.20
C LEU A 203 -10.35 32.12 -4.12
N GLY A 204 -9.06 32.22 -4.48
CA GLY A 204 -7.95 32.37 -3.54
C GLY A 204 -7.38 31.03 -3.01
N TYR A 205 -7.83 29.91 -3.57
CA TYR A 205 -7.40 28.54 -3.21
C TYR A 205 -6.80 27.81 -4.43
N PRO A 206 -5.61 28.20 -4.91
CA PRO A 206 -4.99 27.55 -6.05
C PRO A 206 -4.67 26.09 -5.73
N THR A 207 -5.26 25.17 -6.49
CA THR A 207 -5.09 23.71 -6.29
C THR A 207 -4.09 23.12 -7.28
N ALA A 208 -3.34 22.11 -6.83
CA ALA A 208 -2.62 21.17 -7.67
C ALA A 208 -3.51 19.93 -7.91
N ASN A 209 -3.67 19.55 -9.18
CA ASN A 209 -4.45 18.38 -9.58
C ASN A 209 -3.51 17.18 -9.67
N LEU A 210 -3.80 16.10 -8.94
CA LEU A 210 -3.00 14.89 -8.92
C LEU A 210 -3.58 13.83 -9.86
N GLN A 211 -2.78 13.37 -10.81
CA GLN A 211 -3.08 12.24 -11.65
C GLN A 211 -2.41 10.97 -11.06
N VAL A 212 -3.23 10.05 -10.57
CA VAL A 212 -2.77 8.74 -10.13
C VAL A 212 -2.73 7.82 -11.35
N GLU A 213 -1.53 7.37 -11.74
CA GLU A 213 -1.34 6.61 -12.98
C GLU A 213 -1.86 5.17 -12.88
N SER A 214 -1.85 4.59 -11.69
CA SER A 214 -2.16 3.18 -11.46
C SER A 214 -3.67 2.94 -11.40
N PRO A 215 -4.28 2.26 -12.38
CA PRO A 215 -5.74 2.09 -12.43
C PRO A 215 -6.28 1.16 -11.34
N TYR A 216 -5.41 0.44 -10.66
CA TYR A 216 -5.77 -0.47 -9.56
C TYR A 216 -5.48 0.13 -8.17
N LYS A 217 -4.90 1.33 -8.09
CA LYS A 217 -4.67 2.00 -6.81
C LYS A 217 -6.00 2.36 -6.17
N LEU A 218 -6.16 2.03 -4.89
CA LEU A 218 -7.33 2.41 -4.12
C LEU A 218 -7.34 3.92 -3.90
N ILE A 219 -8.42 4.56 -4.36
CA ILE A 219 -8.72 5.96 -4.03
C ILE A 219 -9.70 5.94 -2.84
N PRO A 220 -9.45 6.69 -1.77
CA PRO A 220 -10.33 6.78 -0.61
C PRO A 220 -11.71 7.35 -0.96
N LYS A 221 -12.62 7.33 0.01
CA LYS A 221 -13.97 7.91 -0.09
C LYS A 221 -13.93 9.32 -0.71
N ILE A 222 -14.90 9.64 -1.53
CA ILE A 222 -15.10 11.01 -2.04
C ILE A 222 -15.37 11.97 -0.88
N GLY A 223 -14.67 13.13 -0.87
CA GLY A 223 -14.79 14.11 0.20
C GLY A 223 -13.55 14.97 0.37
N VAL A 224 -13.47 15.68 1.49
CA VAL A 224 -12.37 16.58 1.84
C VAL A 224 -11.54 15.99 2.96
N TYR A 225 -10.22 16.12 2.85
CA TYR A 225 -9.23 15.54 3.76
C TYR A 225 -8.18 16.56 4.20
N ALA A 226 -7.70 16.41 5.41
CA ALA A 226 -6.42 16.99 5.83
C ALA A 226 -5.29 16.09 5.35
N VAL A 227 -4.28 16.66 4.68
CA VAL A 227 -3.15 15.92 4.11
C VAL A 227 -1.84 16.66 4.31
N TYR A 228 -0.73 15.96 4.07
CA TYR A 228 0.57 16.59 3.88
C TYR A 228 1.34 15.95 2.72
N SER A 229 2.38 16.64 2.27
CA SER A 229 3.38 16.14 1.32
C SER A 229 4.78 16.51 1.79
N ILE A 230 5.78 15.77 1.35
CA ILE A 230 7.20 16.16 1.53
C ILE A 230 7.69 16.76 0.22
N ILE A 231 7.85 18.09 0.21
CA ILE A 231 8.26 18.84 -0.98
C ILE A 231 9.59 19.55 -0.67
N GLY A 232 10.62 19.26 -1.47
CA GLY A 232 11.95 19.82 -1.22
C GLY A 232 12.52 19.48 0.17
N GLY A 233 12.19 18.30 0.72
CA GLY A 233 12.60 17.86 2.05
C GLY A 233 11.81 18.49 3.21
N LYS A 234 10.80 19.31 2.93
CA LYS A 234 9.96 19.96 3.94
C LYS A 234 8.54 19.38 3.95
N LYS A 235 7.97 19.20 5.13
CA LYS A 235 6.58 18.79 5.30
C LYS A 235 5.68 20.00 5.04
N VAL A 236 4.84 19.90 4.00
CA VAL A 236 3.89 20.93 3.58
C VAL A 236 2.48 20.37 3.76
N TYR A 237 1.68 21.04 4.56
CA TYR A 237 0.32 20.62 4.86
C TYR A 237 -0.68 21.24 3.88
N GLY A 238 -1.84 20.59 3.72
CA GLY A 238 -2.89 21.06 2.85
C GLY A 238 -4.24 20.43 3.12
N MET A 239 -5.23 20.91 2.39
CA MET A 239 -6.54 20.26 2.26
C MET A 239 -6.69 19.66 0.87
N LEU A 240 -7.16 18.43 0.81
CA LEU A 240 -7.37 17.64 -0.40
C LEU A 240 -8.86 17.46 -0.64
N SER A 241 -9.30 17.60 -1.88
CA SER A 241 -10.64 17.23 -2.34
C SER A 241 -10.55 16.03 -3.29
N ILE A 242 -11.29 14.96 -3.00
CA ILE A 242 -11.57 13.88 -3.94
C ILE A 242 -13.02 14.05 -4.39
N GLY A 243 -13.26 14.26 -5.68
CA GLY A 243 -14.57 14.56 -6.25
C GLY A 243 -14.90 13.72 -7.48
N LYS A 244 -16.17 13.83 -7.94
CA LYS A 244 -16.66 13.13 -9.14
C LYS A 244 -16.47 13.91 -10.44
N ASN A 245 -15.86 15.10 -10.41
CA ASN A 245 -15.66 15.87 -11.62
C ASN A 245 -14.66 15.18 -12.53
N PRO A 246 -15.03 14.79 -13.76
CA PRO A 246 -14.12 14.15 -14.67
C PRO A 246 -12.95 15.09 -14.96
N THR A 247 -11.73 14.63 -14.72
CA THR A 247 -10.52 15.24 -15.28
C THR A 247 -10.62 15.30 -16.80
N ILE A 248 -9.76 16.07 -17.47
CA ILE A 248 -9.78 16.41 -18.91
C ILE A 248 -10.00 15.19 -19.85
N GLU A 249 -9.80 13.96 -19.39
CA GLU A 249 -10.02 12.72 -20.16
C GLU A 249 -11.35 12.00 -19.85
N GLY A 250 -12.24 12.57 -19.03
CA GLY A 250 -13.64 12.13 -18.89
C GLY A 250 -13.86 10.82 -18.12
N LYS A 251 -12.84 10.24 -17.49
CA LYS A 251 -12.97 9.01 -16.71
C LYS A 251 -12.17 9.11 -15.41
N GLY A 252 -12.85 9.19 -14.26
CA GLY A 252 -12.25 9.06 -12.94
C GLY A 252 -12.64 10.15 -11.95
N GLU A 253 -12.08 10.03 -10.76
CA GLU A 253 -12.22 10.97 -9.66
C GLU A 253 -11.20 12.10 -9.86
N SER A 254 -11.60 13.36 -9.54
CA SER A 254 -10.66 14.47 -9.45
C SER A 254 -10.00 14.46 -8.07
N ILE A 255 -8.68 14.64 -8.03
CA ILE A 255 -7.90 14.72 -6.81
C ILE A 255 -7.18 16.06 -6.81
N GLU A 256 -7.65 16.98 -5.97
CA GLU A 256 -7.19 18.36 -5.96
C GLU A 256 -6.69 18.74 -4.57
N VAL A 257 -5.44 19.19 -4.45
CA VAL A 257 -4.86 19.62 -3.18
C VAL A 257 -4.53 21.12 -3.20
N TYR A 258 -4.96 21.83 -2.16
CA TYR A 258 -4.51 23.16 -1.81
C TYR A 258 -3.51 23.07 -0.67
N PHE A 259 -2.26 23.48 -0.91
CA PHE A 259 -1.21 23.50 0.11
C PHE A 259 -1.21 24.82 0.88
N PHE A 260 -1.18 24.74 2.19
CA PHE A 260 -1.15 25.90 3.08
C PHE A 260 0.23 26.56 3.06
N ASP A 261 0.25 27.89 2.94
CA ASP A 261 1.48 28.70 3.05
C ASP A 261 2.58 28.27 2.07
N PHE A 262 2.18 27.75 0.89
CA PHE A 262 3.08 27.23 -0.13
C PHE A 262 2.77 27.84 -1.51
N HIS A 263 3.82 28.32 -2.21
CA HIS A 263 3.68 29.11 -3.44
C HIS A 263 4.59 28.64 -4.60
N ALA A 264 5.11 27.42 -4.56
CA ALA A 264 5.95 26.93 -5.67
C ALA A 264 5.09 26.29 -6.78
N ASP A 265 5.63 26.27 -7.99
CA ASP A 265 5.07 25.55 -9.11
C ASP A 265 5.40 24.05 -9.01
N LEU A 266 4.38 23.21 -9.03
CA LEU A 266 4.48 21.76 -8.94
C LEU A 266 4.12 21.04 -10.24
N TYR A 267 3.75 21.73 -11.29
CA TYR A 267 3.33 21.10 -12.54
C TYR A 267 4.40 20.18 -13.11
N GLY A 268 3.96 18.98 -13.50
CA GLY A 268 4.82 17.94 -14.05
C GLY A 268 5.66 17.18 -13.02
N GLN A 269 5.66 17.60 -11.75
CA GLN A 269 6.35 16.90 -10.67
C GLN A 269 5.53 15.73 -10.15
N GLU A 270 6.18 14.68 -9.72
CA GLU A 270 5.58 13.62 -8.91
C GLU A 270 5.57 14.04 -7.45
N ILE A 271 4.40 13.97 -6.83
CA ILE A 271 4.23 14.22 -5.39
C ILE A 271 3.50 13.06 -4.74
N ARG A 272 3.69 12.93 -3.42
CA ARG A 272 2.98 11.96 -2.60
C ARG A 272 2.19 12.70 -1.52
N LEU A 273 0.88 12.46 -1.49
CA LEU A 273 -0.05 13.03 -0.52
C LEU A 273 -0.31 11.99 0.56
N TYR A 274 0.02 12.31 1.80
CA TYR A 274 -0.22 11.50 2.98
C TYR A 274 -1.50 11.99 3.68
N PHE A 275 -2.41 11.06 3.95
CA PHE A 275 -3.71 11.36 4.55
C PHE A 275 -3.59 11.43 6.07
N ILE A 276 -4.13 12.50 6.66
CA ILE A 276 -4.16 12.72 8.11
C ILE A 276 -5.54 12.37 8.65
N ASP A 277 -6.59 12.97 8.08
CA ASP A 277 -7.97 12.72 8.51
C ASP A 277 -8.98 13.10 7.43
N PHE A 278 -10.21 12.56 7.56
CA PHE A 278 -11.37 12.93 6.77
C PHE A 278 -12.08 14.11 7.42
N ILE A 279 -12.40 15.13 6.64
CA ILE A 279 -13.04 16.37 7.14
C ILE A 279 -14.55 16.33 6.93
N ARG A 280 -14.99 16.02 5.71
CA ARG A 280 -16.41 15.98 5.34
C ARG A 280 -16.65 15.33 3.98
N ASP A 281 -17.90 14.99 3.75
CA ASP A 281 -18.38 14.56 2.41
C ASP A 281 -18.37 15.73 1.41
N GLU A 282 -18.36 15.38 0.12
CA GLU A 282 -18.53 16.35 -0.96
C GLU A 282 -19.95 16.97 -0.91
N VAL A 283 -20.03 18.28 -1.08
CA VAL A 283 -21.31 19.04 -1.10
C VAL A 283 -21.35 19.93 -2.33
N LYS A 284 -22.52 20.02 -2.97
CA LYS A 284 -22.77 21.01 -4.03
C LYS A 284 -23.12 22.37 -3.44
N PHE A 285 -22.65 23.44 -4.07
CA PHE A 285 -22.91 24.81 -3.64
C PHE A 285 -23.68 25.55 -4.72
N ASP A 286 -24.65 26.35 -4.29
CA ASP A 286 -25.51 27.14 -5.18
C ASP A 286 -24.85 28.48 -5.63
N SER A 287 -23.75 28.88 -4.99
CA SER A 287 -23.00 30.07 -5.34
C SER A 287 -21.49 29.93 -5.09
N LEU A 288 -20.68 30.75 -5.76
CA LEU A 288 -19.23 30.80 -5.53
C LEU A 288 -18.88 31.33 -4.14
N GLU A 289 -19.70 32.22 -3.60
CA GLU A 289 -19.56 32.76 -2.24
C GLU A 289 -19.74 31.67 -1.18
N ALA A 290 -20.77 30.82 -1.35
CA ALA A 290 -21.01 29.67 -0.45
C ALA A 290 -19.84 28.66 -0.53
N LEU A 291 -19.34 28.38 -1.72
CA LEU A 291 -18.15 27.53 -1.90
C LEU A 291 -16.93 28.14 -1.21
N LYS A 292 -16.67 29.44 -1.40
CA LYS A 292 -15.52 30.13 -0.76
C LYS A 292 -15.59 30.10 0.76
N GLU A 293 -16.77 30.35 1.33
CA GLU A 293 -16.96 30.27 2.78
C GLU A 293 -16.75 28.85 3.31
N GLN A 294 -17.18 27.81 2.56
CA GLN A 294 -16.93 26.45 2.95
C GLN A 294 -15.43 26.09 2.89
N LEU A 295 -14.72 26.51 1.83
CA LEU A 295 -13.27 26.31 1.74
C LEU A 295 -12.53 26.95 2.92
N ARG A 296 -12.98 28.12 3.39
CA ARG A 296 -12.43 28.77 4.58
C ARG A 296 -12.66 27.94 5.85
N LYS A 297 -13.84 27.35 6.01
CA LYS A 297 -14.14 26.44 7.16
C LYS A 297 -13.31 25.18 7.08
N ASP A 298 -13.16 24.59 5.90
CA ASP A 298 -12.34 23.39 5.69
C ASP A 298 -10.86 23.66 6.04
N GLU A 299 -10.31 24.81 5.60
CA GLU A 299 -8.94 25.20 5.95
C GLU A 299 -8.77 25.34 7.46
N ILE A 300 -9.70 26.00 8.16
CA ILE A 300 -9.67 26.15 9.63
C ILE A 300 -9.69 24.78 10.30
N SER A 301 -10.57 23.88 9.87
CA SER A 301 -10.68 22.52 10.42
C SER A 301 -9.39 21.73 10.21
N CYS A 302 -8.81 21.77 9.02
CA CYS A 302 -7.53 21.14 8.74
C CYS A 302 -6.41 21.70 9.63
N ARG A 303 -6.28 23.03 9.73
CA ARG A 303 -5.24 23.66 10.56
C ARG A 303 -5.38 23.34 12.05
N LEU A 304 -6.60 23.23 12.57
CA LEU A 304 -6.84 22.82 13.97
C LEU A 304 -6.39 21.38 14.24
N LEU A 305 -6.65 20.44 13.32
CA LEU A 305 -6.17 19.06 13.43
C LEU A 305 -4.64 18.99 13.49
N LEU A 306 -3.95 19.81 12.69
CA LEU A 306 -2.48 19.86 12.68
C LEU A 306 -1.89 20.33 13.99
N VAL A 307 -2.53 21.31 14.64
CA VAL A 307 -2.08 21.83 15.97
C VAL A 307 -2.32 20.79 17.08
N SER A 308 -3.44 20.07 17.04
CA SER A 308 -3.75 19.02 18.02
C SER A 308 -2.83 17.79 17.88
N GLY A 309 -2.52 17.39 16.65
CA GLY A 309 -1.59 16.28 16.39
C GLY A 309 -0.14 16.55 16.80
N GLN A 310 0.32 17.79 16.71
CA GLN A 310 1.66 18.18 17.17
C GLN A 310 1.78 18.10 18.72
N ARG A 311 0.72 18.43 19.47
CA ARG A 311 0.73 18.36 20.94
C ARG A 311 0.80 16.93 21.47
N SER A 312 0.25 15.96 20.76
CA SER A 312 0.33 14.54 21.14
C SER A 312 1.69 13.91 20.85
N ALA A 313 2.43 14.40 19.86
CA ALA A 313 3.79 13.92 19.54
C ALA A 313 4.83 14.45 20.53
N ASP A 314 4.71 15.71 21.00
CA ASP A 314 5.63 16.32 21.97
C ASP A 314 5.42 15.80 23.41
N SER A 315 4.25 15.23 23.73
CA SER A 315 3.96 14.63 25.05
C SER A 315 4.42 13.17 25.20
N SER A 316 5.01 12.59 24.16
CA SER A 316 5.45 11.18 24.11
C SER A 316 6.99 11.02 24.00
N GLN A 317 7.76 12.09 24.26
CA GLN A 317 9.22 12.06 24.38
C GLN A 317 9.69 12.01 25.83
#